data_82c740550ff9b011718caffa893137a4
#
_entry.id   82c740550ff9b011718caffa893137a4
#
_cell.length_a   1.000
_cell.length_b   1.000
_cell.length_c   1.000
_cell.angle_alpha   90.00
_cell.angle_beta   90.00
_cell.angle_gamma   90.00
#
_symmetry.space_group_name_H-M   'P 1'
#
loop_
_entity.id
_entity.type
_entity.pdbx_description
1 polymer ?
#
loop_
_entity_poly.entity_id
_entity_poly.type
_entity_poly.pdbx_seq_one_letter_code
_entity_poly.pdbx_strand_id
1 'polypeptide(L)'
;MNKIISLIFLSLFLVGCDFTTSKNPEDSWIKSVKGKTFTNDKEGISFIFDANGNCSIKITEDTSNDFWKELGKLVTEGIFQFTYISAIDKNRAVYSLKILFMTAYFGLKLDKNKLFMTAEAADTPEDVNWETIGEEYLTKK
;
A
#
# COMPACT_ATOMS: atom_id res chain seq x y z
N MET A 1 31.76 -28.51 -30.84
CA MET A 1 30.35 -28.85 -30.64
C MET A 1 29.97 -28.92 -29.17
N ASN A 2 30.71 -29.59 -28.37
CA ASN A 2 30.36 -29.71 -26.93
C ASN A 2 30.39 -28.42 -26.14
N LYS A 3 31.21 -27.45 -26.55
CA LYS A 3 31.31 -26.15 -25.91
C LYS A 3 30.09 -25.26 -26.17
N ILE A 4 29.47 -25.36 -27.32
CA ILE A 4 28.30 -24.58 -27.71
C ILE A 4 27.05 -25.09 -26.97
N ILE A 5 26.93 -26.41 -26.84
CA ILE A 5 25.84 -27.04 -26.11
C ILE A 5 25.92 -26.68 -24.63
N SER A 6 27.12 -26.67 -24.07
CA SER A 6 27.34 -26.26 -22.67
C SER A 6 26.98 -24.79 -22.42
N LEU A 7 27.25 -23.91 -23.36
CA LEU A 7 26.93 -22.49 -23.24
C LEU A 7 25.42 -22.24 -23.29
N ILE A 8 24.72 -22.95 -24.16
CA ILE A 8 23.26 -22.87 -24.27
C ILE A 8 22.59 -23.38 -23.00
N PHE A 9 23.12 -24.47 -22.45
CA PHE A 9 22.59 -25.04 -21.22
C PHE A 9 22.80 -24.10 -20.01
N LEU A 10 23.94 -23.43 -19.97
CA LEU A 10 24.25 -22.46 -18.92
C LEU A 10 23.35 -21.22 -18.99
N SER A 11 23.08 -20.74 -20.21
CA SER A 11 22.17 -19.58 -20.37
C SER A 11 20.74 -19.91 -20.01
N LEU A 12 20.26 -21.10 -20.31
CA LEU A 12 18.93 -21.55 -19.89
C LEU A 12 18.82 -21.69 -18.37
N PHE A 13 19.88 -22.15 -17.72
CA PHE A 13 19.90 -22.26 -16.27
C PHE A 13 19.88 -20.90 -15.58
N LEU A 14 20.59 -19.91 -16.09
CA LEU A 14 20.58 -18.52 -15.58
C LEU A 14 19.21 -17.87 -15.73
N VAL A 15 18.56 -18.06 -16.86
CA VAL A 15 17.20 -17.55 -17.09
C VAL A 15 16.20 -18.20 -16.12
N GLY A 16 16.33 -19.49 -15.85
CA GLY A 16 15.52 -20.20 -14.88
C GLY A 16 15.70 -19.69 -13.44
N CYS A 17 16.94 -19.36 -13.05
CA CYS A 17 17.22 -18.78 -11.75
C CYS A 17 16.63 -17.38 -11.58
N ASP A 18 16.74 -16.51 -12.58
CA ASP A 18 16.18 -15.18 -12.56
C ASP A 18 14.65 -15.23 -12.45
N PHE A 19 14.03 -16.17 -13.11
CA PHE A 19 12.57 -16.35 -13.07
C PHE A 19 12.06 -16.77 -11.70
N THR A 20 12.82 -17.55 -10.94
CA THR A 20 12.43 -18.01 -9.61
C THR A 20 12.69 -17.00 -8.52
N THR A 21 13.57 -16.04 -8.74
CA THR A 21 13.97 -15.03 -7.74
C THR A 21 13.32 -13.67 -7.93
N SER A 22 12.80 -13.35 -9.12
CA SER A 22 12.12 -12.08 -9.37
C SER A 22 10.67 -12.15 -8.83
N LYS A 23 10.51 -11.80 -7.58
CA LYS A 23 9.17 -11.58 -7.02
C LYS A 23 8.66 -10.24 -7.50
N ASN A 24 7.48 -10.24 -8.14
CA ASN A 24 6.79 -9.03 -8.49
C ASN A 24 6.48 -8.22 -7.21
N PRO A 25 6.92 -6.94 -7.09
CA PRO A 25 6.63 -6.11 -5.93
C PRO A 25 5.13 -6.00 -5.61
N GLU A 26 4.29 -5.97 -6.63
CA GLU A 26 2.83 -5.93 -6.48
C GLU A 26 2.30 -7.15 -5.75
N ASP A 27 2.68 -8.34 -6.19
CA ASP A 27 2.26 -9.59 -5.55
C ASP A 27 2.75 -9.67 -4.10
N SER A 28 3.97 -9.21 -3.84
CA SER A 28 4.56 -9.21 -2.50
C SER A 28 3.83 -8.25 -1.55
N TRP A 29 3.49 -7.05 -2.02
CA TRP A 29 2.72 -6.09 -1.25
C TRP A 29 1.31 -6.61 -0.96
N ILE A 30 0.57 -7.01 -1.99
CA ILE A 30 -0.80 -7.52 -1.85
C ILE A 30 -0.82 -8.71 -0.88
N LYS A 31 0.11 -9.65 -1.02
CA LYS A 31 0.24 -10.80 -0.12
C LYS A 31 0.47 -10.37 1.34
N SER A 32 1.17 -9.28 1.55
CA SER A 32 1.48 -8.76 2.89
C SER A 32 0.28 -8.11 3.57
N VAL A 33 -0.66 -7.54 2.82
CA VAL A 33 -1.78 -6.77 3.37
C VAL A 33 -3.14 -7.43 3.20
N LYS A 34 -3.34 -8.32 2.23
CA LYS A 34 -4.65 -8.89 1.91
C LYS A 34 -5.33 -9.52 3.13
N GLY A 35 -6.58 -9.22 3.32
CA GLY A 35 -7.40 -9.75 4.41
C GLY A 35 -6.97 -9.28 5.79
N LYS A 36 -6.07 -8.32 5.90
CA LYS A 36 -5.59 -7.79 7.17
C LYS A 36 -6.24 -6.46 7.51
N THR A 37 -6.36 -6.21 8.81
CA THR A 37 -6.85 -4.94 9.36
C THR A 37 -5.76 -4.32 10.21
N PHE A 38 -5.52 -3.03 10.00
CA PHE A 38 -4.61 -2.23 10.81
C PHE A 38 -5.42 -1.13 11.50
N THR A 39 -5.19 -0.92 12.78
CA THR A 39 -5.95 0.05 13.57
C THR A 39 -5.05 0.99 14.35
N ASN A 40 -5.54 2.20 14.54
CA ASN A 40 -5.07 3.10 15.58
C ASN A 40 -6.28 3.46 16.46
N ASP A 41 -6.42 2.73 17.57
CA ASP A 41 -7.57 2.88 18.46
C ASP A 41 -7.63 4.25 19.13
N LYS A 42 -6.46 4.86 19.37
CA LYS A 42 -6.36 6.21 19.93
C LYS A 42 -6.95 7.26 19.02
N GLU A 43 -6.74 7.08 17.72
CA GLU A 43 -7.23 8.01 16.69
C GLU A 43 -8.59 7.60 16.11
N GLY A 44 -9.06 6.40 16.41
CA GLY A 44 -10.33 5.90 15.90
C GLY A 44 -10.32 5.59 14.41
N ILE A 45 -9.22 5.07 13.88
CA ILE A 45 -9.02 4.80 12.46
C ILE A 45 -8.69 3.34 12.23
N SER A 46 -9.29 2.74 11.21
CA SER A 46 -9.00 1.38 10.78
C SER A 46 -8.82 1.30 9.27
N PHE A 47 -7.78 0.62 8.82
CA PHE A 47 -7.51 0.29 7.43
C PHE A 47 -7.77 -1.20 7.22
N ILE A 48 -8.75 -1.53 6.39
CA ILE A 48 -9.21 -2.90 6.14
C ILE A 48 -8.90 -3.26 4.69
N PHE A 49 -7.98 -4.20 4.49
CA PHE A 49 -7.55 -4.62 3.16
C PHE A 49 -8.33 -5.83 2.66
N ASP A 50 -8.78 -5.76 1.41
CA ASP A 50 -9.44 -6.88 0.73
C ASP A 50 -8.42 -7.83 0.06
N ALA A 51 -8.93 -8.84 -0.64
CA ALA A 51 -8.10 -9.83 -1.32
C ALA A 51 -7.28 -9.26 -2.50
N ASN A 52 -7.69 -8.12 -3.05
CA ASN A 52 -7.05 -7.45 -4.18
C ASN A 52 -6.07 -6.36 -3.76
N GLY A 53 -5.92 -6.16 -2.46
CA GLY A 53 -5.06 -5.12 -1.91
C GLY A 53 -5.72 -3.73 -1.84
N ASN A 54 -6.99 -3.60 -2.20
CA ASN A 54 -7.74 -2.37 -1.97
C ASN A 54 -8.03 -2.21 -0.48
N CYS A 55 -8.19 -0.98 -0.04
CA CYS A 55 -8.32 -0.66 1.37
C CYS A 55 -9.58 0.16 1.64
N SER A 56 -10.36 -0.27 2.62
CA SER A 56 -11.44 0.51 3.20
C SER A 56 -10.93 1.19 4.46
N ILE A 57 -11.10 2.49 4.57
CA ILE A 57 -10.73 3.27 5.77
C ILE A 57 -12.00 3.58 6.54
N LYS A 58 -12.06 3.09 7.76
CA LYS A 58 -13.15 3.37 8.70
C LYS A 58 -12.68 4.39 9.73
N ILE A 59 -13.44 5.45 9.89
CA ILE A 59 -13.18 6.54 10.83
C ILE A 59 -14.32 6.57 11.84
N THR A 60 -13.98 6.53 13.13
CA THR A 60 -14.99 6.66 14.20
C THR A 60 -15.33 8.14 14.45
N GLU A 61 -16.52 8.39 14.98
CA GLU A 61 -17.01 9.76 15.23
C GLU A 61 -16.17 10.54 16.24
N ASP A 62 -15.43 9.85 17.08
CA ASP A 62 -14.58 10.41 18.13
C ASP A 62 -13.12 10.53 17.74
N THR A 63 -12.80 10.45 16.45
CA THR A 63 -11.41 10.64 15.99
C THR A 63 -10.84 11.97 16.45
N SER A 64 -9.65 11.94 17.02
CA SER A 64 -8.92 13.14 17.46
C SER A 64 -8.08 13.77 16.33
N ASN A 65 -7.93 13.10 15.21
CA ASN A 65 -7.14 13.57 14.08
C ASN A 65 -7.99 14.50 13.19
N ASP A 66 -7.59 15.76 13.07
CA ASP A 66 -8.33 16.76 12.32
C ASP A 66 -8.49 16.42 10.84
N PHE A 67 -7.48 15.86 10.21
CA PHE A 67 -7.52 15.43 8.81
C PHE A 67 -8.63 14.38 8.60
N TRP A 68 -8.61 13.31 9.41
CA TRP A 68 -9.62 12.26 9.33
C TRP A 68 -11.01 12.73 9.71
N LYS A 69 -11.09 13.64 10.66
CA LYS A 69 -12.35 14.25 11.08
C LYS A 69 -13.01 15.05 9.97
N GLU A 70 -12.23 15.87 9.26
CA GLU A 70 -12.74 16.63 8.12
C GLU A 70 -13.14 15.71 6.95
N LEU A 71 -12.34 14.71 6.65
CA LEU A 71 -12.69 13.69 5.66
C LEU A 71 -13.98 12.96 6.05
N GLY A 72 -14.13 12.59 7.31
CA GLY A 72 -15.30 11.85 7.80
C GLY A 72 -16.62 12.61 7.59
N LYS A 73 -16.58 13.93 7.53
CA LYS A 73 -17.76 14.77 7.23
C LYS A 73 -18.23 14.66 5.78
N LEU A 74 -17.36 14.19 4.87
CA LEU A 74 -17.65 14.09 3.44
C LEU A 74 -18.33 12.78 3.06
N VAL A 75 -18.42 11.82 3.97
CA VAL A 75 -19.04 10.52 3.72
C VAL A 75 -20.10 10.21 4.76
N THR A 76 -21.17 9.56 4.32
CA THR A 76 -22.36 9.30 5.12
C THR A 76 -22.14 8.27 6.23
N GLU A 77 -21.19 7.33 6.03
CA GLU A 77 -20.96 6.20 6.94
C GLU A 77 -19.57 6.19 7.57
N GLY A 78 -18.76 7.23 7.34
CA GLY A 78 -17.39 7.30 7.84
C GLY A 78 -16.45 6.25 7.21
N ILE A 79 -16.79 5.76 6.01
CA ILE A 79 -15.99 4.75 5.30
C ILE A 79 -15.51 5.33 3.97
N PHE A 80 -14.19 5.30 3.76
CA PHE A 80 -13.54 5.68 2.50
C PHE A 80 -12.95 4.46 1.82
N GLN A 81 -12.85 4.54 0.49
CA GLN A 81 -12.16 3.55 -0.30
C GLN A 81 -10.82 4.09 -0.79
N PHE A 82 -9.74 3.42 -0.41
CA PHE A 82 -8.43 3.60 -1.00
C PHE A 82 -8.23 2.51 -2.06
N THR A 83 -8.05 2.94 -3.30
CA THR A 83 -7.82 2.03 -4.41
C THR A 83 -6.33 1.81 -4.60
N TYR A 84 -5.91 0.55 -4.64
CA TYR A 84 -4.55 0.17 -4.95
C TYR A 84 -4.16 0.61 -6.36
N ILE A 85 -3.01 1.27 -6.51
CA ILE A 85 -2.48 1.73 -7.80
C ILE A 85 -1.27 0.90 -8.22
N SER A 86 -0.23 0.91 -7.40
CA SER A 86 1.01 0.19 -7.70
C SER A 86 1.85 -0.01 -6.44
N ALA A 87 2.71 -1.01 -6.46
CA ALA A 87 3.73 -1.18 -5.44
C ALA A 87 5.08 -0.66 -5.92
N ILE A 88 5.76 0.07 -5.05
CA ILE A 88 7.14 0.53 -5.26
C ILE A 88 8.11 -0.62 -4.96
N ASP A 89 7.86 -1.31 -3.86
CA ASP A 89 8.58 -2.50 -3.42
C ASP A 89 7.66 -3.37 -2.54
N LYS A 90 8.20 -4.39 -1.92
CA LYS A 90 7.42 -5.30 -1.04
C LYS A 90 6.80 -4.60 0.18
N ASN A 91 7.32 -3.43 0.57
CA ASN A 91 6.93 -2.71 1.78
C ASN A 91 6.21 -1.39 1.51
N ARG A 92 6.17 -0.91 0.26
CA ARG A 92 5.60 0.39 -0.09
C ARG A 92 4.69 0.28 -1.30
N ALA A 93 3.52 0.89 -1.20
CA ALA A 93 2.56 0.95 -2.30
C ALA A 93 1.87 2.31 -2.36
N VAL A 94 1.39 2.66 -3.54
CA VAL A 94 0.63 3.88 -3.79
C VAL A 94 -0.84 3.55 -3.90
N TYR A 95 -1.66 4.36 -3.25
CA TYR A 95 -3.12 4.28 -3.23
C TYR A 95 -3.74 5.59 -3.69
N SER A 96 -4.90 5.52 -4.31
CA SER A 96 -5.69 6.69 -4.66
C SER A 96 -6.92 6.82 -3.76
N LEU A 97 -7.22 8.05 -3.39
CA LEU A 97 -8.47 8.43 -2.74
C LEU A 97 -9.24 9.35 -3.68
N LYS A 98 -10.44 8.93 -4.05
CA LYS A 98 -11.32 9.75 -4.90
C LYS A 98 -12.41 10.35 -4.04
N ILE A 99 -12.46 11.68 -4.00
CA ILE A 99 -13.49 12.43 -3.31
C ILE A 99 -14.09 13.42 -4.31
N LEU A 100 -15.39 13.27 -4.60
CA LEU A 100 -16.09 14.10 -5.58
C LEU A 100 -15.38 14.07 -6.94
N PHE A 101 -14.81 15.19 -7.37
CA PHE A 101 -14.11 15.33 -8.65
C PHE A 101 -12.58 15.26 -8.53
N MET A 102 -12.08 15.12 -7.31
CA MET A 102 -10.64 15.10 -7.04
C MET A 102 -10.16 13.68 -6.76
N THR A 103 -8.99 13.37 -7.29
CA THR A 103 -8.25 12.16 -6.93
C THR A 103 -6.94 12.57 -6.28
N ALA A 104 -6.67 12.05 -5.11
CA ALA A 104 -5.42 12.27 -4.40
C ALA A 104 -4.68 10.93 -4.24
N TYR A 105 -3.35 10.97 -4.26
CA TYR A 105 -2.51 9.80 -4.12
C TYR A 105 -1.71 9.88 -2.82
N PHE A 106 -1.64 8.74 -2.15
CA PHE A 106 -0.93 8.57 -0.88
C PHE A 106 -0.05 7.34 -0.94
N GLY A 107 1.07 7.38 -0.23
CA GLY A 107 1.91 6.22 -0.02
C GLY A 107 1.59 5.51 1.28
N LEU A 108 1.52 4.19 1.23
CA LEU A 108 1.47 3.34 2.41
C LEU A 108 2.78 2.56 2.54
N LYS A 109 3.31 2.51 3.74
CA LYS A 109 4.51 1.76 4.08
C LYS A 109 4.23 0.79 5.20
N LEU A 110 4.62 -0.46 5.00
CA LEU A 110 4.51 -1.52 5.99
C LEU A 110 5.89 -1.82 6.59
N ASP A 111 6.01 -1.68 7.90
CA ASP A 111 7.17 -2.11 8.66
C ASP A 111 6.72 -3.10 9.74
N LYS A 112 6.97 -4.39 9.50
CA LYS A 112 6.48 -5.50 10.34
C LYS A 112 4.95 -5.45 10.48
N ASN A 113 4.44 -5.14 11.66
CA ASN A 113 3.01 -5.03 11.96
C ASN A 113 2.50 -3.58 12.00
N LYS A 114 3.33 -2.61 11.57
CA LYS A 114 3.02 -1.19 11.59
C LYS A 114 2.79 -0.68 10.18
N LEU A 115 1.67 -0.01 9.98
CA LEU A 115 1.32 0.63 8.72
C LEU A 115 1.43 2.14 8.87
N PHE A 116 2.21 2.75 8.00
CA PHE A 116 2.43 4.19 7.92
C PHE A 116 1.82 4.74 6.65
N MET A 117 1.42 6.00 6.67
CA MET A 117 0.91 6.73 5.51
C MET A 117 1.68 8.03 5.33
N THR A 118 1.90 8.46 4.09
CA THR A 118 2.43 9.78 3.79
C THR A 118 1.47 10.86 4.27
N ALA A 119 2.01 11.93 4.86
CA ALA A 119 1.20 13.03 5.40
C ALA A 119 0.63 13.95 4.31
N GLU A 120 1.30 14.01 3.17
CA GLU A 120 0.92 14.86 2.05
C GLU A 120 0.28 14.05 0.93
N ALA A 121 -0.82 14.59 0.39
CA ALA A 121 -1.44 14.07 -0.82
C ALA A 121 -0.66 14.52 -2.05
N ALA A 122 -0.55 13.64 -3.04
CA ALA A 122 0.05 13.94 -4.33
C ALA A 122 -1.03 14.02 -5.42
N ASP A 123 -0.75 14.78 -6.46
CA ASP A 123 -1.65 14.91 -7.62
C ASP A 123 -1.48 13.75 -8.61
N THR A 124 -0.33 13.10 -8.61
CA THR A 124 -0.03 11.92 -9.42
C THR A 124 0.62 10.82 -8.57
N PRO A 125 0.55 9.54 -8.99
CA PRO A 125 1.19 8.46 -8.26
C PRO A 125 2.71 8.62 -8.12
N GLU A 126 3.35 9.22 -9.12
CA GLU A 126 4.81 9.42 -9.18
C GLU A 126 5.28 10.51 -8.23
N ASP A 127 4.41 11.45 -7.89
CA ASP A 127 4.73 12.60 -7.03
C ASP A 127 4.54 12.31 -5.53
N VAL A 128 4.20 11.10 -5.17
CA VAL A 128 4.06 10.71 -3.76
C VAL A 128 5.38 10.96 -3.02
N ASN A 129 5.34 11.84 -2.03
CA ASN A 129 6.50 12.21 -1.24
C ASN A 129 6.67 11.29 -0.03
N TRP A 130 7.55 10.30 -0.17
CA TRP A 130 7.82 9.31 0.86
C TRP A 130 8.54 9.86 2.09
N GLU A 131 9.13 11.05 2.00
CA GLU A 131 9.76 11.72 3.14
C GLU A 131 8.74 12.27 4.14
N THR A 132 7.47 12.38 3.74
CA THR A 132 6.38 12.86 4.61
C THR A 132 5.78 11.79 5.50
N ILE A 133 6.30 10.57 5.50
CA ILE A 133 5.88 9.54 6.45
C ILE A 133 6.23 9.99 7.87
N GLY A 134 5.19 10.18 8.68
CA GLY A 134 5.32 10.60 10.06
C GLY A 134 5.59 9.45 11.02
N GLU A 135 5.60 9.76 12.31
CA GLU A 135 5.80 8.79 13.38
C GLU A 135 4.52 8.02 13.75
N GLU A 136 3.38 8.53 13.35
CA GLU A 136 2.08 7.89 13.62
C GLU A 136 1.88 6.66 12.73
N TYR A 137 1.34 5.60 13.32
CA TYR A 137 1.12 4.35 12.62
C TYR A 137 -0.12 3.60 13.12
N LEU A 138 -0.62 2.72 12.26
CA LEU A 138 -1.64 1.74 12.62
C LEU A 138 -0.96 0.40 12.91
N THR A 139 -1.51 -0.35 13.83
CA THR A 139 -1.00 -1.66 14.22
C THR A 139 -1.91 -2.76 13.68
N LYS A 140 -1.33 -3.83 13.19
CA LYS A 140 -2.06 -5.02 12.75
C LYS A 140 -2.89 -5.57 13.91
N LYS A 141 -4.16 -5.78 13.63
CA LYS A 141 -5.11 -6.38 14.57
C LYS A 141 -5.10 -7.89 14.52
#